data_364a3a82473f1b96af370eebf9d80265
#
_entry.id   364a3a82473f1b96af370eebf9d80265
#
_cell.length_a   1.000
_cell.length_b   1.000
_cell.length_c   1.000
_cell.angle_alpha   90.00
_cell.angle_beta   90.00
_cell.angle_gamma   90.00
#
_symmetry.space_group_name_H-M   'P 1'
#
loop_
_entity.id
_entity.type
_entity.pdbx_description
1 polymer ?
#
loop_
_entity_poly.entity_id
_entity_poly.type
_entity_poly.pdbx_seq_one_letter_code
_entity_poly.pdbx_strand_id
1 'polypeptide(L)'
;MRGVNGMTDNGPMLNAYPDSIGENLSGTVSLLENPEVKGAFQSFYLLPSVFNTDLDRGFSVIDYGLNRQLAGPQDLERLKKLGIGLKLDFILNHASVLSEQFQDILKNGENSRYRDFFIDWNKFWDGHGTMTKEGYIRPDEELIRDMFFRKPGLPILMVPMPDGKKVPYWNTFYQEVRYPRVDAWDLMDAMEIQYLSAQLLAKLINAGLNRGEKPEELSLGEFEEYKERVTRLLESRCRYLGQMDLNIRSPLVWEFYEHTLSTLAGYGAGIIRLDAFAYAPKEPGARNFLNDPGTWDLLAKVRKLADRYGLELLPEIHAAYEEKIYARLAEEGYMTYDFFLPGLLIDALERGEGEVLLSWARELTEKKIRTVNMLGCHDGIPLLDLKGLIGEAQIEKLIDIVVERGGYVKNLHGQKNLYYQVNATYYSALGEDDRKFLLARAVQLFMPGKPQVWYLDLLAGSNNYEAVKRAGAGGHKEINRTNFTLEEAEEKLESDVVRKQLEMLKFRNGFPAFGFDAELETEGKGPEILFRWKRRGCLAELKADLRQLEFTISGFDQKGNLAFQLS
;
A
#
# COMPACT_ATOMS: atom_id res chain seq x y z
N MET A 1 17.52 17.55 -1.68
CA MET A 1 18.68 16.68 -1.97
C MET A 1 19.40 17.21 -3.20
N ARG A 2 20.69 17.53 -3.11
CA ARG A 2 21.49 17.86 -4.29
C ARG A 2 21.81 16.52 -4.95
N GLY A 3 21.31 16.32 -6.18
CA GLY A 3 21.56 15.09 -6.94
C GLY A 3 23.05 14.80 -7.05
N VAL A 4 23.43 13.61 -6.64
CA VAL A 4 24.79 13.09 -6.83
C VAL A 4 24.95 12.82 -8.32
N ASN A 5 25.88 13.53 -8.96
CA ASN A 5 26.37 13.28 -10.31
C ASN A 5 25.37 13.26 -11.47
N GLY A 6 24.68 14.37 -11.75
CA GLY A 6 24.00 14.55 -13.03
C GLY A 6 22.70 13.73 -13.22
N MET A 7 22.30 12.90 -12.26
CA MET A 7 21.02 12.19 -12.29
C MET A 7 19.82 13.14 -12.11
N THR A 8 18.72 12.82 -12.77
CA THR A 8 17.45 13.55 -12.64
C THR A 8 16.85 13.28 -11.27
N ASP A 9 16.32 14.29 -10.60
CA ASP A 9 15.68 14.18 -9.28
C ASP A 9 14.32 13.45 -9.34
N ASN A 10 13.75 13.27 -10.53
CA ASN A 10 12.51 12.59 -10.82
C ASN A 10 12.68 11.31 -11.66
N GLY A 11 13.82 10.62 -11.56
CA GLY A 11 14.09 9.36 -12.23
C GLY A 11 13.17 8.22 -11.73
N PRO A 12 13.04 7.11 -12.50
CA PRO A 12 12.17 5.99 -12.18
C PRO A 12 12.45 5.36 -10.82
N MET A 13 11.41 4.84 -10.20
CA MET A 13 11.41 4.14 -8.92
C MET A 13 10.88 2.72 -9.10
N LEU A 14 11.65 1.70 -8.73
CA LEU A 14 11.12 0.35 -8.60
C LEU A 14 10.19 0.27 -7.39
N ASN A 15 9.12 -0.50 -7.46
CA ASN A 15 8.23 -0.82 -6.32
C ASN A 15 8.11 -2.34 -6.19
N ALA A 16 8.49 -2.89 -5.03
CA ALA A 16 8.42 -4.33 -4.78
C ALA A 16 8.41 -4.65 -3.28
N TYR A 17 7.93 -5.84 -2.95
CA TYR A 17 8.21 -6.47 -1.65
C TYR A 17 9.63 -7.01 -1.61
N PRO A 18 10.23 -7.22 -0.43
CA PRO A 18 11.57 -7.79 -0.34
C PRO A 18 11.66 -9.21 -0.93
N ASP A 19 10.56 -9.96 -0.91
CA ASP A 19 10.41 -11.33 -1.44
C ASP A 19 9.75 -11.41 -2.82
N SER A 20 9.61 -10.29 -3.52
CA SER A 20 8.98 -10.27 -4.86
C SER A 20 9.79 -11.02 -5.90
N ILE A 21 11.12 -11.01 -5.76
CA ILE A 21 12.07 -11.69 -6.65
C ILE A 21 13.07 -12.44 -5.78
N GLY A 22 13.08 -13.74 -5.90
CA GLY A 22 13.78 -14.63 -4.99
C GLY A 22 13.02 -14.79 -3.65
N GLU A 23 13.69 -15.28 -2.64
CA GLU A 23 13.10 -15.53 -1.32
C GLU A 23 13.20 -14.33 -0.37
N ASN A 24 14.01 -13.32 -0.73
CA ASN A 24 14.31 -12.17 0.10
C ASN A 24 14.89 -11.02 -0.75
N LEU A 25 15.18 -9.89 -0.10
CA LEU A 25 15.66 -8.67 -0.75
C LEU A 25 16.91 -8.86 -1.60
N SER A 26 17.77 -9.84 -1.26
CA SER A 26 18.99 -10.11 -2.03
C SER A 26 18.68 -10.51 -3.48
N GLY A 27 17.57 -11.21 -3.74
CA GLY A 27 17.11 -11.55 -5.10
C GLY A 27 16.79 -10.30 -5.92
N THR A 28 15.97 -9.40 -5.37
CA THR A 28 15.66 -8.12 -6.03
C THR A 28 16.91 -7.26 -6.25
N VAL A 29 17.84 -7.24 -5.27
CA VAL A 29 19.11 -6.49 -5.41
C VAL A 29 19.96 -7.11 -6.51
N SER A 30 20.01 -8.44 -6.62
CA SER A 30 20.75 -9.13 -7.69
C SER A 30 20.16 -8.80 -9.07
N LEU A 31 18.85 -8.74 -9.21
CA LEU A 31 18.22 -8.27 -10.45
C LEU A 31 18.59 -6.81 -10.77
N LEU A 32 18.65 -5.92 -9.79
CA LEU A 32 19.06 -4.52 -9.98
C LEU A 32 20.56 -4.38 -10.37
N GLU A 33 21.39 -5.34 -9.99
CA GLU A 33 22.81 -5.44 -10.38
C GLU A 33 22.99 -6.04 -11.78
N ASN A 34 21.99 -6.77 -12.31
CA ASN A 34 22.03 -7.34 -13.65
C ASN A 34 22.28 -6.25 -14.70
N PRO A 35 23.24 -6.42 -15.64
CA PRO A 35 23.57 -5.42 -16.67
C PRO A 35 22.38 -4.92 -17.47
N GLU A 36 21.38 -5.78 -17.73
CA GLU A 36 20.15 -5.40 -18.45
C GLU A 36 19.26 -4.47 -17.65
N VAL A 37 19.29 -4.51 -16.32
CA VAL A 37 18.45 -3.69 -15.43
C VAL A 37 19.19 -2.49 -14.87
N LYS A 38 20.50 -2.62 -14.68
CA LYS A 38 21.35 -1.58 -14.10
C LYS A 38 21.18 -0.24 -14.83
N GLY A 39 20.91 0.81 -14.04
CA GLY A 39 20.69 2.16 -14.56
C GLY A 39 19.23 2.46 -14.94
N ALA A 40 18.31 1.51 -14.86
CA ALA A 40 16.89 1.75 -15.12
C ALA A 40 16.19 2.52 -13.98
N PHE A 41 16.66 2.40 -12.75
CA PHE A 41 16.01 2.97 -11.57
C PHE A 41 16.95 3.91 -10.79
N GLN A 42 16.38 5.03 -10.33
CA GLN A 42 17.03 5.97 -9.41
C GLN A 42 16.76 5.63 -7.96
N SER A 43 15.61 5.03 -7.68
CA SER A 43 15.16 4.74 -6.33
C SER A 43 14.36 3.45 -6.28
N PHE A 44 14.17 2.94 -5.06
CA PHE A 44 13.41 1.73 -4.79
C PHE A 44 12.42 1.98 -3.66
N TYR A 45 11.13 1.83 -3.96
CA TYR A 45 10.08 1.73 -2.96
C TYR A 45 10.03 0.29 -2.45
N LEU A 46 10.67 0.06 -1.33
CA LEU A 46 10.69 -1.22 -0.63
C LEU A 46 9.54 -1.28 0.35
N LEU A 47 8.61 -2.20 0.10
CA LEU A 47 7.36 -2.34 0.85
C LEU A 47 7.57 -2.87 2.28
N PRO A 48 6.64 -2.60 3.21
CA PRO A 48 6.86 -2.66 4.65
C PRO A 48 7.05 -4.07 5.24
N SER A 49 6.84 -5.17 4.48
CA SER A 49 7.24 -6.50 4.95
C SER A 49 8.75 -6.65 5.17
N VAL A 50 9.54 -5.67 4.75
CA VAL A 50 10.97 -5.55 5.09
C VAL A 50 11.21 -5.38 6.59
N PHE A 51 10.21 -4.90 7.33
CA PHE A 51 10.22 -4.75 8.79
C PHE A 51 9.63 -5.97 9.48
N ASN A 52 9.71 -6.01 10.81
CA ASN A 52 9.01 -7.01 11.60
C ASN A 52 7.50 -6.71 11.59
N THR A 53 6.74 -7.57 10.93
CA THR A 53 5.29 -7.39 10.69
C THR A 53 4.55 -8.70 10.85
N ASP A 54 3.22 -8.68 11.05
CA ASP A 54 2.41 -9.89 11.21
C ASP A 54 1.33 -10.08 10.13
N LEU A 55 0.61 -9.03 9.76
CA LEU A 55 -0.53 -9.10 8.84
C LEU A 55 -0.40 -8.13 7.67
N ASP A 56 -1.31 -8.28 6.70
CA ASP A 56 -1.48 -7.39 5.54
C ASP A 56 -0.17 -7.19 4.75
N ARG A 57 0.62 -8.25 4.68
CA ARG A 57 1.89 -8.30 3.92
C ARG A 57 2.81 -7.10 4.24
N GLY A 58 2.88 -6.73 5.53
CA GLY A 58 3.78 -5.70 6.03
C GLY A 58 3.11 -4.46 6.62
N PHE A 59 1.83 -4.20 6.33
CA PHE A 59 1.15 -3.01 6.84
C PHE A 59 0.65 -3.13 8.30
N SER A 60 0.86 -4.27 8.96
CA SER A 60 0.69 -4.47 10.39
C SER A 60 2.06 -4.57 11.07
N VAL A 61 2.65 -3.42 11.40
CA VAL A 61 4.02 -3.33 11.89
C VAL A 61 4.09 -3.67 13.37
N ILE A 62 4.97 -4.62 13.72
CA ILE A 62 5.36 -4.95 15.11
C ILE A 62 6.39 -3.93 15.58
N ASP A 63 7.46 -3.79 14.82
CA ASP A 63 8.51 -2.78 14.97
C ASP A 63 9.21 -2.50 13.63
N TYR A 64 9.98 -1.42 13.56
CA TYR A 64 10.71 -1.01 12.36
C TYR A 64 12.13 -1.60 12.27
N GLY A 65 12.45 -2.64 13.02
CA GLY A 65 13.63 -3.47 12.80
C GLY A 65 13.51 -4.27 11.50
N LEU A 66 14.63 -4.53 10.84
CA LEU A 66 14.63 -5.36 9.62
C LEU A 66 14.20 -6.79 9.94
N ASN A 67 13.28 -7.31 9.16
CA ASN A 67 12.94 -8.72 9.17
C ASN A 67 14.11 -9.52 8.60
N ARG A 68 14.87 -10.17 9.48
CA ARG A 68 16.12 -10.87 9.15
C ARG A 68 15.93 -12.05 8.18
N GLN A 69 14.71 -12.53 8.00
CA GLN A 69 14.40 -13.56 7.00
C GLN A 69 14.30 -12.95 5.60
N LEU A 70 13.88 -11.69 5.50
CA LEU A 70 13.59 -11.02 4.24
C LEU A 70 14.66 -10.00 3.83
N ALA A 71 15.42 -9.44 4.76
CA ALA A 71 16.42 -8.41 4.44
C ALA A 71 17.54 -8.34 5.48
N GLY A 72 18.73 -8.01 5.01
CA GLY A 72 19.90 -7.76 5.86
C GLY A 72 20.55 -6.40 5.58
N PRO A 73 21.39 -5.90 6.51
CA PRO A 73 22.13 -4.67 6.31
C PRO A 73 22.99 -4.66 5.03
N GLN A 74 23.50 -5.82 4.61
CA GLN A 74 24.29 -5.99 3.40
C GLN A 74 23.48 -5.67 2.13
N ASP A 75 22.18 -5.96 2.11
CA ASP A 75 21.32 -5.67 0.96
C ASP A 75 21.14 -4.15 0.81
N LEU A 76 20.95 -3.44 1.93
CA LEU A 76 20.88 -1.98 1.94
C LEU A 76 22.20 -1.33 1.48
N GLU A 77 23.35 -1.89 1.89
CA GLU A 77 24.65 -1.42 1.43
C GLU A 77 24.89 -1.67 -0.08
N ARG A 78 24.38 -2.79 -0.63
CA ARG A 78 24.43 -3.05 -2.08
C ARG A 78 23.58 -2.02 -2.84
N LEU A 79 22.35 -1.73 -2.39
CA LEU A 79 21.49 -0.69 -2.97
C LEU A 79 22.18 0.68 -2.94
N LYS A 80 22.80 1.03 -1.82
CA LYS A 80 23.57 2.27 -1.68
C LYS A 80 24.76 2.34 -2.66
N LYS A 81 25.48 1.23 -2.86
CA LYS A 81 26.57 1.14 -3.86
C LYS A 81 26.07 1.30 -5.29
N LEU A 82 24.85 0.86 -5.60
CA LEU A 82 24.20 1.10 -6.88
C LEU A 82 23.73 2.54 -7.07
N GLY A 83 23.78 3.38 -6.02
CA GLY A 83 23.28 4.75 -6.02
C GLY A 83 21.74 4.82 -5.99
N ILE A 84 21.07 3.75 -5.55
CA ILE A 84 19.62 3.66 -5.48
C ILE A 84 19.14 4.20 -4.12
N GLY A 85 18.35 5.28 -4.15
CA GLY A 85 17.70 5.85 -2.97
C GLY A 85 16.50 5.02 -2.52
N LEU A 86 16.17 5.03 -1.22
CA LEU A 86 15.05 4.28 -0.69
C LEU A 86 13.82 5.16 -0.45
N LYS A 87 12.65 4.61 -0.76
CA LYS A 87 11.36 5.04 -0.25
C LYS A 87 10.84 3.93 0.66
N LEU A 88 10.47 4.28 1.89
CA LEU A 88 9.97 3.36 2.91
C LEU A 88 8.63 3.84 3.47
N ASP A 89 7.85 2.91 4.03
CA ASP A 89 6.58 3.22 4.67
C ASP A 89 6.76 3.63 6.13
N PHE A 90 5.92 4.55 6.56
CA PHE A 90 5.65 4.84 7.95
C PHE A 90 4.14 4.80 8.19
N ILE A 91 3.71 3.79 8.95
CA ILE A 91 2.30 3.56 9.26
C ILE A 91 1.94 4.39 10.50
N LEU A 92 1.26 5.53 10.28
CA LEU A 92 0.98 6.50 11.33
C LEU A 92 -0.23 6.17 12.19
N ASN A 93 -1.25 5.53 11.58
CA ASN A 93 -2.53 5.34 12.27
C ASN A 93 -2.50 4.22 13.30
N HIS A 94 -1.71 3.16 13.07
CA HIS A 94 -1.82 1.93 13.86
C HIS A 94 -0.50 1.17 13.99
N ALA A 95 -0.47 0.25 14.96
CA ALA A 95 0.59 -0.74 15.11
C ALA A 95 0.00 -2.12 15.42
N SER A 96 0.79 -3.17 15.22
CA SER A 96 0.38 -4.53 15.52
C SER A 96 0.13 -4.73 17.03
N VAL A 97 -0.83 -5.60 17.35
CA VAL A 97 -1.02 -6.11 18.73
C VAL A 97 0.20 -6.87 19.24
N LEU A 98 1.10 -7.32 18.37
CA LEU A 98 2.35 -7.97 18.75
C LEU A 98 3.47 -6.97 19.04
N SER A 99 3.24 -5.67 18.89
CA SER A 99 4.21 -4.63 19.27
C SER A 99 4.53 -4.70 20.75
N GLU A 100 5.77 -4.33 21.13
CA GLU A 100 6.20 -4.27 22.53
C GLU A 100 5.21 -3.48 23.40
N GLN A 101 4.73 -2.36 22.87
CA GLN A 101 3.81 -1.46 23.58
C GLN A 101 2.47 -2.14 23.89
N PHE A 102 1.89 -2.87 22.94
CA PHE A 102 0.62 -3.55 23.17
C PHE A 102 0.80 -4.79 24.04
N GLN A 103 1.91 -5.53 23.87
CA GLN A 103 2.24 -6.68 24.72
C GLN A 103 2.48 -6.28 26.18
N ASP A 104 3.08 -5.11 26.42
CA ASP A 104 3.21 -4.56 27.77
C ASP A 104 1.84 -4.24 28.40
N ILE A 105 0.91 -3.70 27.63
CA ILE A 105 -0.48 -3.48 28.08
C ILE A 105 -1.15 -4.82 28.46
N LEU A 106 -1.03 -5.84 27.61
CA LEU A 106 -1.59 -7.17 27.89
C LEU A 106 -1.01 -7.81 29.17
N LYS A 107 0.25 -7.54 29.46
CA LYS A 107 0.95 -8.08 30.64
C LYS A 107 0.65 -7.30 31.92
N ASN A 108 0.65 -5.97 31.85
CA ASN A 108 0.65 -5.08 33.01
C ASN A 108 -0.70 -4.36 33.22
N GLY A 109 -1.62 -4.43 32.26
CA GLY A 109 -2.96 -3.81 32.32
C GLY A 109 -2.88 -2.31 32.64
N GLU A 110 -3.60 -1.87 33.66
CA GLU A 110 -3.63 -0.46 34.09
C GLU A 110 -2.26 0.08 34.58
N ASN A 111 -1.33 -0.81 34.95
CA ASN A 111 0.03 -0.43 35.37
C ASN A 111 1.02 -0.28 34.20
N SER A 112 0.58 -0.53 32.97
CA SER A 112 1.43 -0.36 31.79
C SER A 112 1.75 1.11 31.55
N ARG A 113 3.04 1.43 31.31
CA ARG A 113 3.44 2.78 30.87
C ARG A 113 2.82 3.17 29.52
N TYR A 114 2.41 2.20 28.71
CA TYR A 114 1.81 2.36 27.39
C TYR A 114 0.27 2.38 27.44
N ARG A 115 -0.34 2.50 28.62
CA ARG A 115 -1.79 2.44 28.81
C ARG A 115 -2.58 3.39 27.89
N ASP A 116 -2.00 4.55 27.58
CA ASP A 116 -2.59 5.56 26.70
C ASP A 116 -1.89 5.65 25.33
N PHE A 117 -1.12 4.64 24.95
CA PHE A 117 -0.42 4.60 23.66
C PHE A 117 -1.37 4.28 22.50
N PHE A 118 -2.36 3.43 22.75
CA PHE A 118 -3.43 3.08 21.83
C PHE A 118 -4.75 3.72 22.29
N ILE A 119 -5.70 3.87 21.38
CA ILE A 119 -6.99 4.49 21.69
C ILE A 119 -7.86 3.50 22.45
N ASP A 120 -7.99 3.68 23.76
CA ASP A 120 -9.02 3.05 24.57
C ASP A 120 -10.36 3.68 24.20
N TRP A 121 -11.26 2.85 23.64
CA TRP A 121 -12.56 3.29 23.16
C TRP A 121 -13.41 3.93 24.25
N ASN A 122 -13.44 3.35 25.45
CA ASN A 122 -14.26 3.88 26.54
C ASN A 122 -13.73 5.21 27.07
N LYS A 123 -12.40 5.36 27.16
CA LYS A 123 -11.81 6.66 27.50
C LYS A 123 -12.07 7.73 26.44
N PHE A 124 -12.03 7.34 25.15
CA PHE A 124 -12.30 8.26 24.06
C PHE A 124 -13.75 8.77 24.05
N TRP A 125 -14.71 7.88 24.33
CA TRP A 125 -16.15 8.19 24.31
C TRP A 125 -16.74 8.50 25.69
N ASP A 126 -15.90 8.70 26.72
CA ASP A 126 -16.37 9.05 28.05
C ASP A 126 -17.24 10.34 28.03
N GLY A 127 -18.44 10.25 28.56
CA GLY A 127 -19.43 11.34 28.53
C GLY A 127 -20.14 11.59 27.18
N HIS A 128 -19.87 10.73 26.16
CA HIS A 128 -20.39 10.89 24.80
C HIS A 128 -21.19 9.67 24.30
N GLY A 129 -21.89 8.99 25.19
CA GLY A 129 -22.70 7.84 24.85
C GLY A 129 -23.12 7.00 26.06
N THR A 130 -23.63 5.81 25.81
CA THR A 130 -24.20 4.92 26.83
C THR A 130 -23.40 3.62 26.92
N MET A 131 -23.02 3.22 28.13
CA MET A 131 -22.33 1.95 28.39
C MET A 131 -23.25 0.77 28.05
N THR A 132 -22.75 -0.16 27.24
CA THR A 132 -23.48 -1.38 26.89
C THR A 132 -23.23 -2.49 27.92
N LYS A 133 -24.04 -3.56 27.85
CA LYS A 133 -23.84 -4.75 28.71
C LYS A 133 -22.55 -5.51 28.39
N GLU A 134 -22.07 -5.37 27.16
CA GLU A 134 -20.82 -5.96 26.67
C GLU A 134 -19.56 -5.23 27.15
N GLY A 135 -19.72 -4.05 27.81
CA GLY A 135 -18.62 -3.31 28.43
C GLY A 135 -17.95 -2.26 27.55
N TYR A 136 -18.61 -1.82 26.48
CA TYR A 136 -18.14 -0.69 25.68
C TYR A 136 -19.21 0.42 25.62
N ILE A 137 -18.77 1.66 25.44
CA ILE A 137 -19.67 2.80 25.23
C ILE A 137 -20.18 2.77 23.77
N ARG A 138 -21.52 2.78 23.62
CA ARG A 138 -22.14 3.10 22.34
C ARG A 138 -22.24 4.61 22.23
N PRO A 139 -21.51 5.25 21.30
CA PRO A 139 -21.57 6.69 21.13
C PRO A 139 -22.95 7.17 20.71
N ASP A 140 -23.26 8.42 21.02
CA ASP A 140 -24.47 9.08 20.54
C ASP A 140 -24.42 9.19 19.00
N GLU A 141 -25.53 8.89 18.34
CA GLU A 141 -25.62 8.77 16.88
C GLU A 141 -25.18 10.05 16.15
N GLU A 142 -25.49 11.22 16.74
CA GLU A 142 -25.10 12.51 16.19
C GLU A 142 -23.58 12.73 16.15
N LEU A 143 -22.82 12.12 17.09
CA LEU A 143 -21.37 12.23 17.18
C LEU A 143 -20.61 11.30 16.22
N ILE A 144 -21.26 10.25 15.71
CA ILE A 144 -20.66 9.30 14.78
C ILE A 144 -21.23 9.40 13.37
N ARG A 145 -22.22 10.29 13.14
CA ARG A 145 -22.92 10.42 11.86
C ARG A 145 -22.00 10.66 10.67
N ASP A 146 -20.96 11.47 10.87
CA ASP A 146 -19.99 11.84 9.83
C ASP A 146 -18.71 10.96 9.84
N MET A 147 -18.70 9.93 10.70
CA MET A 147 -17.60 8.97 10.75
C MET A 147 -17.81 7.85 9.72
N PHE A 148 -16.70 7.44 9.12
CA PHE A 148 -16.65 6.30 8.22
C PHE A 148 -16.02 5.10 8.90
N PHE A 149 -16.74 3.98 8.96
CA PHE A 149 -16.24 2.72 9.50
C PHE A 149 -15.99 1.72 8.36
N ARG A 150 -14.76 1.24 8.26
CA ARG A 150 -14.35 0.30 7.20
C ARG A 150 -14.93 -1.11 7.37
N LYS A 151 -15.47 -1.41 8.55
CA LYS A 151 -16.10 -2.70 8.91
C LYS A 151 -17.55 -2.48 9.29
N PRO A 152 -18.41 -3.49 9.16
CA PRO A 152 -19.74 -3.45 9.72
C PRO A 152 -19.69 -3.26 11.24
N GLY A 153 -20.49 -2.33 11.76
CA GLY A 153 -20.53 -2.00 13.19
C GLY A 153 -19.41 -1.06 13.65
N LEU A 154 -19.25 -0.96 14.96
CA LEU A 154 -18.24 -0.09 15.56
C LEU A 154 -16.82 -0.70 15.41
N PRO A 155 -15.78 0.11 15.21
CA PRO A 155 -14.43 -0.36 15.00
C PRO A 155 -13.73 -0.72 16.34
N ILE A 156 -14.26 -1.72 17.03
CA ILE A 156 -13.83 -2.11 18.37
C ILE A 156 -13.26 -3.52 18.37
N LEU A 157 -12.16 -3.72 19.09
CA LEU A 157 -11.71 -5.02 19.55
C LEU A 157 -11.74 -5.07 21.08
N MET A 158 -12.52 -6.01 21.63
CA MET A 158 -12.59 -6.26 23.07
C MET A 158 -11.39 -7.12 23.51
N VAL A 159 -10.50 -6.55 24.29
CA VAL A 159 -9.25 -7.18 24.69
C VAL A 159 -9.29 -7.57 26.18
N PRO A 160 -9.08 -8.85 26.54
CA PRO A 160 -9.02 -9.27 27.94
C PRO A 160 -7.76 -8.75 28.60
N MET A 161 -7.91 -8.20 29.80
CA MET A 161 -6.82 -7.70 30.65
C MET A 161 -6.45 -8.70 31.76
N PRO A 162 -5.28 -8.56 32.39
CA PRO A 162 -4.84 -9.46 33.46
C PRO A 162 -5.79 -9.54 34.68
N ASP A 163 -6.57 -8.50 34.92
CA ASP A 163 -7.58 -8.43 35.98
C ASP A 163 -8.91 -9.11 35.61
N GLY A 164 -9.00 -9.70 34.41
CA GLY A 164 -10.19 -10.38 33.89
C GLY A 164 -11.22 -9.45 33.25
N LYS A 165 -11.03 -8.13 33.26
CA LYS A 165 -11.88 -7.19 32.54
C LYS A 165 -11.55 -7.21 31.06
N LYS A 166 -12.53 -6.84 30.22
CA LYS A 166 -12.33 -6.58 28.80
C LYS A 166 -12.29 -5.07 28.57
N VAL A 167 -11.27 -4.62 27.85
CA VAL A 167 -11.12 -3.21 27.45
C VAL A 167 -11.32 -3.12 25.94
N PRO A 168 -12.21 -2.26 25.45
CA PRO A 168 -12.40 -2.00 24.04
C PRO A 168 -11.29 -1.08 23.51
N TYR A 169 -10.54 -1.52 22.50
CA TYR A 169 -9.60 -0.69 21.76
C TYR A 169 -10.13 -0.33 20.38
N TRP A 170 -9.81 0.85 19.90
CA TRP A 170 -10.12 1.26 18.54
C TRP A 170 -9.32 0.44 17.53
N ASN A 171 -10.01 -0.15 16.54
CA ASN A 171 -9.42 -0.97 15.50
C ASN A 171 -10.04 -0.63 14.14
N THR A 172 -9.41 0.25 13.37
CA THR A 172 -9.93 0.73 12.08
C THR A 172 -9.81 -0.32 10.97
N PHE A 173 -8.72 -1.10 10.93
CA PHE A 173 -8.40 -1.97 9.81
C PHE A 173 -8.58 -3.46 10.11
N TYR A 174 -7.49 -4.21 10.23
CA TYR A 174 -7.53 -5.65 10.38
C TYR A 174 -7.55 -6.09 11.82
N GLN A 175 -8.37 -7.10 12.09
CA GLN A 175 -8.29 -7.90 13.29
C GLN A 175 -8.52 -9.36 12.92
N GLU A 176 -7.77 -10.25 13.54
CA GLU A 176 -7.94 -11.68 13.47
C GLU A 176 -7.76 -12.26 14.86
N VAL A 177 -8.66 -13.15 15.27
CA VAL A 177 -8.49 -13.94 16.48
C VAL A 177 -8.12 -15.34 16.01
N ARG A 178 -6.92 -15.78 16.34
CA ARG A 178 -6.46 -17.14 16.04
C ARG A 178 -6.54 -18.00 17.29
N TYR A 179 -7.20 -19.11 17.13
CA TYR A 179 -7.23 -20.16 18.14
C TYR A 179 -6.16 -21.20 17.77
N PRO A 180 -5.17 -21.45 18.64
CA PRO A 180 -4.15 -22.45 18.34
C PRO A 180 -4.79 -23.83 18.29
N ARG A 181 -4.23 -24.71 17.45
CA ARG A 181 -4.63 -26.12 17.46
C ARG A 181 -4.37 -26.72 18.84
N VAL A 182 -5.26 -27.59 19.25
CA VAL A 182 -5.12 -28.37 20.49
C VAL A 182 -4.70 -29.79 20.15
N ASP A 183 -3.89 -30.38 21.02
CA ASP A 183 -3.57 -31.80 20.96
C ASP A 183 -4.30 -32.60 22.07
N ALA A 184 -4.11 -33.93 22.05
CA ALA A 184 -4.76 -34.77 23.05
C ALA A 184 -4.27 -34.48 24.49
N TRP A 185 -3.02 -34.11 24.67
CA TRP A 185 -2.45 -33.82 25.98
C TRP A 185 -3.06 -32.55 26.58
N ASP A 186 -3.24 -31.52 25.76
CA ASP A 186 -3.92 -30.28 26.16
C ASP A 186 -5.32 -30.55 26.73
N LEU A 187 -6.04 -31.49 26.13
CA LEU A 187 -7.43 -31.78 26.46
C LEU A 187 -7.57 -32.79 27.61
N MET A 188 -6.63 -33.71 27.77
CA MET A 188 -6.63 -34.65 28.88
C MET A 188 -6.66 -33.91 30.23
N ASP A 189 -5.74 -32.97 30.40
CA ASP A 189 -5.63 -32.20 31.64
C ASP A 189 -6.81 -31.24 31.80
N ALA A 190 -7.18 -30.53 30.74
CA ALA A 190 -8.22 -29.51 30.79
C ALA A 190 -9.64 -30.10 30.94
N MET A 191 -9.91 -31.29 30.38
CA MET A 191 -11.23 -31.93 30.38
C MET A 191 -11.33 -33.11 31.36
N GLU A 192 -10.20 -33.59 31.90
CA GLU A 192 -10.12 -34.78 32.78
C GLU A 192 -10.61 -36.07 32.08
N ILE A 193 -10.26 -36.25 30.80
CA ILE A 193 -10.67 -37.38 29.96
C ILE A 193 -9.48 -38.27 29.55
N GLN A 194 -9.80 -39.48 29.12
CA GLN A 194 -8.78 -40.43 28.64
C GLN A 194 -8.20 -40.00 27.29
N TYR A 195 -6.97 -40.44 26.99
CA TYR A 195 -6.21 -40.05 25.79
C TYR A 195 -6.99 -40.28 24.48
N LEU A 196 -7.65 -41.41 24.30
CA LEU A 196 -8.40 -41.72 23.08
C LEU A 196 -9.59 -40.74 22.88
N SER A 197 -10.31 -40.43 23.95
CA SER A 197 -11.39 -39.45 23.92
C SER A 197 -10.85 -38.04 23.64
N ALA A 198 -9.72 -37.68 24.26
CA ALA A 198 -9.03 -36.42 24.02
C ALA A 198 -8.55 -36.29 22.57
N GLN A 199 -8.05 -37.38 21.97
CA GLN A 199 -7.63 -37.39 20.56
C GLN A 199 -8.81 -37.20 19.59
N LEU A 200 -9.96 -37.82 19.86
CA LEU A 200 -11.17 -37.64 19.06
C LEU A 200 -11.70 -36.19 19.20
N LEU A 201 -11.75 -35.68 20.42
CA LEU A 201 -12.18 -34.30 20.70
C LEU A 201 -11.25 -33.28 20.03
N ALA A 202 -9.91 -33.48 20.09
CA ALA A 202 -8.95 -32.64 19.38
C ALA A 202 -9.17 -32.59 17.87
N LYS A 203 -9.52 -33.73 17.26
CA LYS A 203 -9.86 -33.78 15.83
C LYS A 203 -11.09 -32.93 15.51
N LEU A 204 -12.15 -33.02 16.31
CA LEU A 204 -13.38 -32.26 16.10
C LEU A 204 -13.10 -30.76 16.24
N ILE A 205 -12.43 -30.35 17.31
CA ILE A 205 -12.06 -28.96 17.56
C ILE A 205 -11.23 -28.42 16.40
N ASN A 206 -10.11 -29.08 16.06
CA ASN A 206 -9.23 -28.61 15.01
C ASN A 206 -9.88 -28.59 13.62
N ALA A 207 -10.83 -29.51 13.35
CA ALA A 207 -11.60 -29.50 12.10
C ALA A 207 -12.53 -28.28 12.03
N GLY A 208 -13.21 -27.92 13.12
CA GLY A 208 -14.05 -26.72 13.19
C GLY A 208 -13.22 -25.45 13.06
N LEU A 209 -12.11 -25.32 13.82
CA LEU A 209 -11.22 -24.17 13.73
C LEU A 209 -10.64 -24.00 12.30
N ASN A 210 -10.32 -25.11 11.60
CA ASN A 210 -9.86 -25.04 10.20
C ASN A 210 -10.96 -24.58 9.21
N ARG A 211 -12.24 -24.74 9.56
CA ARG A 211 -13.37 -24.17 8.80
C ARG A 211 -13.64 -22.70 9.13
N GLY A 212 -12.92 -22.13 10.11
CA GLY A 212 -13.09 -20.75 10.58
C GLY A 212 -14.22 -20.59 11.63
N GLU A 213 -14.71 -21.70 12.20
CA GLU A 213 -15.71 -21.65 13.29
C GLU A 213 -15.09 -21.08 14.56
N LYS A 214 -15.83 -20.25 15.26
CA LYS A 214 -15.43 -19.75 16.59
C LYS A 214 -15.65 -20.84 17.66
N PRO A 215 -14.99 -20.74 18.84
CA PRO A 215 -15.15 -21.73 19.90
C PRO A 215 -16.60 -22.02 20.28
N GLU A 216 -17.46 -21.00 20.28
CA GLU A 216 -18.88 -21.13 20.59
C GLU A 216 -19.68 -21.87 19.49
N GLU A 217 -19.18 -21.83 18.26
CA GLU A 217 -19.85 -22.41 17.07
C GLU A 217 -19.42 -23.87 16.81
N LEU A 218 -18.35 -24.34 17.47
CA LEU A 218 -17.83 -25.68 17.28
C LEU A 218 -18.90 -26.74 17.64
N SER A 219 -19.09 -27.72 16.78
CA SER A 219 -19.87 -28.91 17.11
C SER A 219 -18.95 -30.00 17.63
N LEU A 220 -19.15 -30.43 18.87
CA LEU A 220 -18.29 -31.39 19.54
C LEU A 220 -18.86 -32.81 19.55
N GLY A 221 -20.05 -33.04 18.94
CA GLY A 221 -20.66 -34.35 18.84
C GLY A 221 -20.97 -34.95 20.22
N GLU A 222 -20.44 -36.17 20.46
CA GLU A 222 -20.63 -36.84 21.75
C GLU A 222 -19.94 -36.14 22.95
N PHE A 223 -19.10 -35.12 22.69
CA PHE A 223 -18.39 -34.36 23.70
C PHE A 223 -19.02 -32.99 23.99
N GLU A 224 -20.28 -32.78 23.65
CA GLU A 224 -20.94 -31.50 23.79
C GLU A 224 -21.02 -31.01 25.25
N GLU A 225 -20.97 -31.92 26.21
CA GLU A 225 -20.88 -31.62 27.66
C GLU A 225 -19.61 -30.83 28.03
N TYR A 226 -18.52 -30.96 27.25
CA TYR A 226 -17.27 -30.23 27.46
C TYR A 226 -17.21 -28.87 26.78
N LYS A 227 -18.27 -28.47 26.05
CA LYS A 227 -18.32 -27.27 25.22
C LYS A 227 -17.81 -26.02 25.95
N GLU A 228 -18.35 -25.77 27.13
CA GLU A 228 -17.98 -24.58 27.93
C GLU A 228 -16.50 -24.63 28.36
N ARG A 229 -15.97 -25.80 28.76
CA ARG A 229 -14.56 -25.97 29.16
C ARG A 229 -13.62 -25.84 27.95
N VAL A 230 -14.02 -26.38 26.80
CA VAL A 230 -13.29 -26.25 25.53
C VAL A 230 -13.25 -24.79 25.10
N THR A 231 -14.39 -24.08 25.13
CA THR A 231 -14.45 -22.67 24.79
C THR A 231 -13.51 -21.84 25.69
N ARG A 232 -13.57 -22.05 27.00
CA ARG A 232 -12.65 -21.37 27.95
C ARG A 232 -11.18 -21.68 27.65
N LEU A 233 -10.85 -22.93 27.36
CA LEU A 233 -9.47 -23.34 27.03
C LEU A 233 -8.98 -22.63 25.77
N LEU A 234 -9.78 -22.63 24.69
CA LEU A 234 -9.44 -21.99 23.43
C LEU A 234 -9.32 -20.48 23.59
N GLU A 235 -10.25 -19.85 24.30
CA GLU A 235 -10.17 -18.40 24.57
C GLU A 235 -8.97 -18.01 25.42
N SER A 236 -8.58 -18.84 26.40
CA SER A 236 -7.39 -18.59 27.22
C SER A 236 -6.09 -18.66 26.41
N ARG A 237 -6.11 -19.35 25.28
CA ARG A 237 -4.97 -19.53 24.38
C ARG A 237 -5.08 -18.74 23.10
N CYS A 238 -6.18 -17.99 22.90
CA CYS A 238 -6.37 -17.23 21.68
C CYS A 238 -5.26 -16.19 21.51
N ARG A 239 -4.87 -15.97 20.26
CA ARG A 239 -3.93 -14.91 19.88
C ARG A 239 -4.69 -13.89 19.08
N TYR A 240 -4.63 -12.67 19.54
CA TYR A 240 -5.09 -11.54 18.76
C TYR A 240 -4.00 -11.18 17.77
N LEU A 241 -4.38 -11.08 16.49
CA LEU A 241 -3.57 -10.48 15.44
C LEU A 241 -4.34 -9.28 14.93
N GLY A 242 -3.67 -8.19 14.63
CA GLY A 242 -4.36 -7.04 14.12
C GLY A 242 -3.68 -5.73 14.44
N GLN A 243 -4.32 -4.70 14.00
CA GLN A 243 -3.79 -3.34 14.00
C GLN A 243 -4.62 -2.50 14.97
N MET A 244 -4.02 -2.01 16.03
CA MET A 244 -4.67 -1.11 16.98
C MET A 244 -4.31 0.33 16.68
N ASP A 245 -5.32 1.20 16.73
CA ASP A 245 -5.13 2.60 16.41
C ASP A 245 -4.35 3.34 17.50
N LEU A 246 -3.33 4.07 17.08
CA LEU A 246 -2.44 4.83 17.94
C LEU A 246 -3.13 6.09 18.46
N ASN A 247 -2.91 6.40 19.72
CA ASN A 247 -3.41 7.63 20.34
C ASN A 247 -2.41 8.79 20.12
N ILE A 248 -2.62 9.57 19.06
CA ILE A 248 -1.75 10.72 18.73
C ILE A 248 -1.76 11.85 19.79
N ARG A 249 -2.60 11.74 20.83
CA ARG A 249 -2.56 12.64 22.00
C ARG A 249 -1.52 12.22 23.03
N SER A 250 -1.04 10.97 22.95
CA SER A 250 -0.03 10.45 23.85
C SER A 250 1.38 10.94 23.49
N PRO A 251 2.14 11.51 24.44
CA PRO A 251 3.55 11.89 24.20
C PRO A 251 4.41 10.70 23.76
N LEU A 252 4.15 9.50 24.28
CA LEU A 252 4.89 8.28 23.92
C LEU A 252 4.71 7.89 22.45
N VAL A 253 3.57 8.22 21.82
CA VAL A 253 3.37 8.02 20.37
C VAL A 253 4.30 8.94 19.58
N TRP A 254 4.54 10.17 20.04
CA TRP A 254 5.45 11.10 19.38
C TRP A 254 6.92 10.70 19.54
N GLU A 255 7.31 10.16 20.70
CA GLU A 255 8.63 9.55 20.89
C GLU A 255 8.83 8.36 19.94
N PHE A 256 7.81 7.51 19.79
CA PHE A 256 7.80 6.41 18.83
C PHE A 256 7.92 6.91 17.38
N TYR A 257 7.19 7.96 17.00
CA TYR A 257 7.27 8.57 15.66
C TYR A 257 8.67 9.10 15.36
N GLU A 258 9.27 9.82 16.30
CA GLU A 258 10.62 10.37 16.14
C GLU A 258 11.67 9.24 16.02
N HIS A 259 11.58 8.23 16.88
CA HIS A 259 12.47 7.06 16.82
C HIS A 259 12.33 6.32 15.48
N THR A 260 11.10 6.12 15.00
CA THR A 260 10.83 5.47 13.72
C THR A 260 11.45 6.24 12.56
N LEU A 261 11.21 7.54 12.46
CA LEU A 261 11.77 8.37 11.38
C LEU A 261 13.31 8.37 11.40
N SER A 262 13.92 8.40 12.60
CA SER A 262 15.37 8.27 12.77
C SER A 262 15.88 6.91 12.26
N THR A 263 15.17 5.83 12.57
CA THR A 263 15.51 4.47 12.12
C THR A 263 15.43 4.34 10.61
N LEU A 264 14.33 4.83 10.00
CA LEU A 264 14.14 4.79 8.55
C LEU A 264 15.20 5.63 7.81
N ALA A 265 15.57 6.79 8.35
CA ALA A 265 16.69 7.58 7.83
C ALA A 265 18.03 6.83 7.93
N GLY A 266 18.24 6.10 9.03
CA GLY A 266 19.41 5.23 9.23
C GLY A 266 19.53 4.11 8.18
N TYR A 267 18.41 3.61 7.66
CA TYR A 267 18.39 2.65 6.54
C TYR A 267 18.68 3.30 5.17
N GLY A 268 18.77 4.63 5.11
CA GLY A 268 19.03 5.35 3.88
C GLY A 268 17.77 5.79 3.13
N ALA A 269 16.63 5.86 3.82
CA ALA A 269 15.42 6.42 3.24
C ALA A 269 15.62 7.90 2.87
N GLY A 270 15.15 8.28 1.69
CA GLY A 270 15.03 9.68 1.27
C GLY A 270 13.58 10.14 1.21
N ILE A 271 12.67 9.20 0.94
CA ILE A 271 11.23 9.46 0.88
C ILE A 271 10.53 8.53 1.88
N ILE A 272 9.60 9.09 2.64
CA ILE A 272 8.73 8.38 3.57
C ILE A 272 7.29 8.47 3.09
N ARG A 273 6.69 7.33 2.74
CA ARG A 273 5.25 7.23 2.48
C ARG A 273 4.52 7.16 3.82
N LEU A 274 3.58 8.07 4.01
CA LEU A 274 2.72 8.08 5.19
C LEU A 274 1.46 7.26 4.91
N ASP A 275 1.46 6.00 5.34
CA ASP A 275 0.31 5.10 5.20
C ASP A 275 -0.78 5.45 6.20
N ALA A 276 -2.04 5.42 5.74
CA ALA A 276 -3.24 5.55 6.56
C ALA A 276 -3.27 6.78 7.51
N PHE A 277 -2.41 7.78 7.31
CA PHE A 277 -2.25 8.91 8.24
C PHE A 277 -3.54 9.74 8.39
N ALA A 278 -4.35 9.82 7.35
CA ALA A 278 -5.60 10.58 7.35
C ALA A 278 -6.67 10.00 8.30
N TYR A 279 -6.46 8.77 8.79
CA TYR A 279 -7.31 8.15 9.82
C TYR A 279 -6.81 8.41 11.25
N ALA A 280 -5.58 8.90 11.45
CA ALA A 280 -5.01 9.01 12.79
C ALA A 280 -5.70 10.07 13.67
N PRO A 281 -6.06 11.26 13.18
CA PRO A 281 -6.85 12.22 13.95
C PRO A 281 -8.29 11.74 14.13
N LYS A 282 -8.73 11.69 15.40
CA LYS A 282 -10.10 11.30 15.77
C LYS A 282 -10.62 12.23 16.85
N GLU A 283 -11.85 12.73 16.66
CA GLU A 283 -12.55 13.59 17.61
C GLU A 283 -14.04 13.28 17.61
N PRO A 284 -14.72 13.27 18.77
CA PRO A 284 -16.18 13.11 18.82
C PRO A 284 -16.88 14.20 18.00
N GLY A 285 -17.87 13.79 17.18
CA GLY A 285 -18.62 14.71 16.33
C GLY A 285 -17.91 15.20 15.07
N ALA A 286 -16.68 14.71 14.79
CA ALA A 286 -15.93 15.04 13.59
C ALA A 286 -15.72 13.80 12.69
N ARG A 287 -15.32 14.04 11.44
CA ARG A 287 -14.92 12.96 10.52
C ARG A 287 -13.67 12.26 11.06
N ASN A 288 -13.60 10.94 10.95
CA ASN A 288 -12.44 10.13 11.34
C ASN A 288 -11.53 9.78 10.14
N PHE A 289 -11.80 10.37 8.99
CA PHE A 289 -10.96 10.34 7.80
C PHE A 289 -10.91 11.74 7.20
N LEU A 290 -9.71 12.24 6.91
CA LEU A 290 -9.48 13.62 6.47
C LEU A 290 -10.16 14.64 7.40
N ASN A 291 -9.98 14.45 8.71
CA ASN A 291 -10.43 15.40 9.71
C ASN A 291 -9.77 16.77 9.50
N ASP A 292 -10.57 17.83 9.43
CA ASP A 292 -10.05 19.19 9.28
C ASP A 292 -10.33 19.99 10.57
N PRO A 293 -9.32 20.62 11.21
CA PRO A 293 -7.92 20.77 10.77
C PRO A 293 -6.98 19.62 11.20
N GLY A 294 -7.44 18.64 11.99
CA GLY A 294 -6.62 17.64 12.66
C GLY A 294 -5.64 16.89 11.76
N THR A 295 -6.06 16.50 10.54
CA THR A 295 -5.20 15.81 9.57
C THR A 295 -4.02 16.69 9.13
N TRP A 296 -4.25 17.96 8.87
CA TRP A 296 -3.23 18.91 8.42
C TRP A 296 -2.28 19.30 9.54
N ASP A 297 -2.81 19.48 10.75
CA ASP A 297 -1.99 19.73 11.95
C ASP A 297 -1.06 18.55 12.26
N LEU A 298 -1.57 17.32 12.14
CA LEU A 298 -0.77 16.10 12.28
C LEU A 298 0.35 16.08 11.22
N LEU A 299 -0.01 16.30 9.97
CA LEU A 299 0.93 16.27 8.85
C LEU A 299 2.05 17.31 9.03
N ALA A 300 1.70 18.54 9.44
CA ALA A 300 2.66 19.60 9.73
C ALA A 300 3.61 19.25 10.90
N LYS A 301 3.11 18.59 11.94
CA LYS A 301 3.94 18.13 13.07
C LYS A 301 4.89 17.00 12.64
N VAL A 302 4.39 16.02 11.88
CA VAL A 302 5.23 14.91 11.37
C VAL A 302 6.31 15.45 10.43
N ARG A 303 5.99 16.44 9.59
CA ARG A 303 6.97 17.09 8.72
C ARG A 303 8.13 17.71 9.51
N LYS A 304 7.84 18.40 10.61
CA LYS A 304 8.89 18.97 11.47
C LYS A 304 9.84 17.91 12.04
N LEU A 305 9.32 16.70 12.32
CA LEU A 305 10.18 15.59 12.74
C LEU A 305 11.01 15.06 11.55
N ALA A 306 10.38 14.84 10.40
CA ALA A 306 11.02 14.32 9.20
C ALA A 306 12.14 15.25 8.69
N ASP A 307 11.93 16.55 8.73
CA ASP A 307 12.90 17.57 8.32
C ASP A 307 14.22 17.49 9.11
N ARG A 308 14.19 17.05 10.38
CA ARG A 308 15.40 16.86 11.20
C ARG A 308 16.32 15.78 10.62
N TYR A 309 15.76 14.82 9.91
CA TYR A 309 16.46 13.70 9.31
C TYR A 309 16.64 13.83 7.79
N GLY A 310 16.22 14.97 7.21
CA GLY A 310 16.30 15.21 5.76
C GLY A 310 15.38 14.31 4.94
N LEU A 311 14.26 13.86 5.51
CA LEU A 311 13.29 12.97 4.88
C LEU A 311 12.21 13.78 4.17
N GLU A 312 11.89 13.42 2.92
CA GLU A 312 10.76 13.96 2.18
C GLU A 312 9.50 13.10 2.45
N LEU A 313 8.40 13.75 2.84
CA LEU A 313 7.14 13.06 3.11
C LEU A 313 6.30 12.93 1.84
N LEU A 314 5.73 11.75 1.64
CA LEU A 314 4.76 11.44 0.60
C LEU A 314 3.47 10.92 1.25
N PRO A 315 2.52 11.81 1.56
CA PRO A 315 1.24 11.42 2.15
C PRO A 315 0.41 10.57 1.16
N GLU A 316 -0.12 9.44 1.62
CA GLU A 316 -1.05 8.64 0.84
C GLU A 316 -2.48 8.99 1.20
N ILE A 317 -3.20 9.56 0.24
CA ILE A 317 -4.63 9.84 0.35
C ILE A 317 -5.30 9.46 -0.96
N HIS A 318 -6.26 8.54 -0.89
CA HIS A 318 -7.21 8.32 -1.96
C HIS A 318 -8.40 9.26 -1.78
N ALA A 319 -8.59 10.13 -2.74
CA ALA A 319 -9.68 11.09 -2.78
C ALA A 319 -10.07 11.37 -4.23
N ALA A 320 -11.35 11.63 -4.47
CA ALA A 320 -11.83 11.98 -5.79
C ALA A 320 -11.16 13.27 -6.31
N TYR A 321 -10.95 13.36 -7.62
CA TYR A 321 -10.38 14.56 -8.25
C TYR A 321 -11.15 15.83 -7.87
N GLU A 322 -12.48 15.77 -7.77
CA GLU A 322 -13.34 16.91 -7.40
C GLU A 322 -13.07 17.43 -5.97
N GLU A 323 -12.53 16.60 -5.07
CA GLU A 323 -12.18 16.99 -3.70
C GLU A 323 -10.90 17.85 -3.62
N LYS A 324 -10.09 17.88 -4.67
CA LYS A 324 -8.85 18.68 -4.80
C LYS A 324 -7.82 18.47 -3.68
N ILE A 325 -7.82 17.31 -3.01
CA ILE A 325 -6.87 17.03 -1.91
C ILE A 325 -5.42 17.02 -2.42
N TYR A 326 -5.17 16.48 -3.63
CA TYR A 326 -3.86 16.52 -4.27
C TYR A 326 -3.32 17.96 -4.44
N ALA A 327 -4.20 18.91 -4.78
CA ALA A 327 -3.83 20.32 -4.95
C ALA A 327 -3.47 20.96 -3.60
N ARG A 328 -4.28 20.72 -2.56
CA ARG A 328 -4.00 21.20 -1.20
C ARG A 328 -2.66 20.67 -0.66
N LEU A 329 -2.38 19.37 -0.85
CA LEU A 329 -1.08 18.78 -0.49
C LEU A 329 0.09 19.48 -1.21
N ALA A 330 -0.06 19.75 -2.51
CA ALA A 330 0.95 20.41 -3.31
C ALA A 330 1.17 21.87 -2.88
N GLU A 331 0.10 22.63 -2.57
CA GLU A 331 0.16 23.99 -2.04
C GLU A 331 0.91 24.05 -0.71
N GLU A 332 0.77 23.03 0.14
CA GLU A 332 1.54 22.90 1.38
C GLU A 332 2.98 22.39 1.15
N GLY A 333 3.37 22.13 -0.12
CA GLY A 333 4.72 21.76 -0.53
C GLY A 333 5.05 20.26 -0.44
N TYR A 334 4.05 19.41 -0.28
CA TYR A 334 4.26 17.95 -0.32
C TYR A 334 4.31 17.44 -1.76
N MET A 335 5.04 16.35 -1.95
CA MET A 335 4.87 15.50 -3.13
C MET A 335 3.58 14.69 -2.97
N THR A 336 2.85 14.43 -4.07
CA THR A 336 1.57 13.73 -4.03
C THR A 336 1.61 12.47 -4.90
N TYR A 337 0.70 11.54 -4.66
CA TYR A 337 0.46 10.46 -5.59
C TYR A 337 -0.42 10.93 -6.76
N ASP A 338 -0.09 10.47 -7.96
CA ASP A 338 -0.96 10.55 -9.13
C ASP A 338 -1.76 9.24 -9.26
N PHE A 339 -2.85 9.14 -8.51
CA PHE A 339 -3.78 8.01 -8.57
C PHE A 339 -4.75 8.10 -9.75
N PHE A 340 -4.71 9.20 -10.51
CA PHE A 340 -5.58 9.41 -11.67
C PHE A 340 -4.99 8.79 -12.94
N LEU A 341 -3.67 8.85 -13.10
CA LEU A 341 -2.99 8.37 -14.31
C LEU A 341 -3.34 6.93 -14.72
N PRO A 342 -3.37 5.93 -13.81
CA PRO A 342 -3.66 4.56 -14.19
C PRO A 342 -4.99 4.42 -14.97
N GLY A 343 -6.05 4.98 -14.41
CA GLY A 343 -7.38 4.92 -15.04
C GLY A 343 -7.50 5.81 -16.26
N LEU A 344 -6.95 7.03 -16.23
CA LEU A 344 -6.93 7.93 -17.39
C LEU A 344 -6.25 7.29 -18.59
N LEU A 345 -5.20 6.53 -18.36
CA LEU A 345 -4.45 5.92 -19.43
C LEU A 345 -5.18 4.71 -20.02
N ILE A 346 -5.86 3.90 -19.20
CA ILE A 346 -6.78 2.87 -19.71
C ILE A 346 -7.88 3.52 -20.56
N ASP A 347 -8.51 4.59 -20.05
CA ASP A 347 -9.55 5.32 -20.77
C ASP A 347 -9.05 5.85 -22.12
N ALA A 348 -7.89 6.50 -22.13
CA ALA A 348 -7.29 7.06 -23.33
C ALA A 348 -6.99 5.99 -24.40
N LEU A 349 -6.47 4.83 -23.98
CA LEU A 349 -6.16 3.71 -24.86
C LEU A 349 -7.41 3.00 -25.38
N GLU A 350 -8.45 2.83 -24.55
CA GLU A 350 -9.69 2.17 -24.98
C GLU A 350 -10.54 3.05 -25.91
N ARG A 351 -10.49 4.36 -25.75
CA ARG A 351 -11.23 5.30 -26.59
C ARG A 351 -10.44 5.79 -27.79
N GLY A 352 -9.11 5.69 -27.76
CA GLY A 352 -8.24 6.33 -28.74
C GLY A 352 -8.35 7.86 -28.68
N GLU A 353 -8.42 8.45 -27.49
CA GLU A 353 -8.58 9.89 -27.24
C GLU A 353 -7.66 10.36 -26.10
N GLY A 354 -6.82 11.37 -26.36
CA GLY A 354 -5.80 11.84 -25.46
C GLY A 354 -6.10 13.13 -24.71
N GLU A 355 -7.24 13.80 -24.97
CA GLU A 355 -7.50 15.15 -24.50
C GLU A 355 -7.49 15.28 -22.97
N VAL A 356 -8.16 14.36 -22.25
CA VAL A 356 -8.22 14.40 -20.78
C VAL A 356 -6.85 14.14 -20.18
N LEU A 357 -6.10 13.19 -20.73
CA LEU A 357 -4.73 12.86 -20.31
C LEU A 357 -3.80 14.07 -20.46
N LEU A 358 -3.83 14.74 -21.61
CA LEU A 358 -3.04 15.95 -21.88
C LEU A 358 -3.47 17.12 -20.99
N SER A 359 -4.77 17.27 -20.73
CA SER A 359 -5.28 18.29 -19.81
C SER A 359 -4.76 18.08 -18.39
N TRP A 360 -4.73 16.83 -17.94
CA TRP A 360 -4.17 16.47 -16.64
C TRP A 360 -2.66 16.78 -16.57
N ALA A 361 -1.89 16.42 -17.59
CA ALA A 361 -0.46 16.74 -17.66
C ALA A 361 -0.21 18.26 -17.58
N ARG A 362 -1.02 19.08 -18.27
CA ARG A 362 -0.95 20.55 -18.21
C ARG A 362 -1.27 21.07 -16.81
N GLU A 363 -2.34 20.58 -16.17
CA GLU A 363 -2.71 20.98 -14.82
C GLU A 363 -1.56 20.74 -13.82
N LEU A 364 -0.94 19.54 -13.87
CA LEU A 364 0.21 19.22 -13.03
C LEU A 364 1.37 20.18 -13.24
N THR A 365 1.66 20.53 -14.50
CA THR A 365 2.76 21.42 -14.87
C THR A 365 2.49 22.85 -14.48
N GLU A 366 1.31 23.39 -14.81
CA GLU A 366 0.91 24.77 -14.50
C GLU A 366 0.87 25.05 -13.01
N LYS A 367 0.34 24.10 -12.24
CA LYS A 367 0.29 24.18 -10.78
C LYS A 367 1.58 23.75 -10.08
N LYS A 368 2.59 23.32 -10.84
CA LYS A 368 3.89 22.83 -10.33
C LYS A 368 3.75 21.71 -9.29
N ILE A 369 2.80 20.81 -9.52
CA ILE A 369 2.53 19.68 -8.63
C ILE A 369 3.61 18.61 -8.85
N ARG A 370 4.37 18.29 -7.81
CA ARG A 370 5.33 17.19 -7.84
C ARG A 370 4.60 15.89 -7.50
N THR A 371 4.57 14.96 -8.43
CA THR A 371 3.87 13.69 -8.25
C THR A 371 4.81 12.48 -8.23
N VAL A 372 4.33 11.41 -7.61
CA VAL A 372 4.73 10.03 -7.91
C VAL A 372 3.62 9.41 -8.71
N ASN A 373 3.86 9.14 -9.99
CA ASN A 373 2.90 8.53 -10.89
C ASN A 373 3.14 7.02 -11.01
N MET A 374 2.11 6.25 -11.36
CA MET A 374 2.20 4.79 -11.51
C MET A 374 1.21 4.28 -12.55
N LEU A 375 1.38 3.02 -12.99
CA LEU A 375 0.38 2.26 -13.74
C LEU A 375 -0.37 1.33 -12.78
N GLY A 376 0.31 0.37 -12.19
CA GLY A 376 -0.19 -0.48 -11.11
C GLY A 376 0.66 -0.37 -9.85
N CYS A 377 0.15 -0.91 -8.75
CA CYS A 377 0.86 -1.02 -7.49
C CYS A 377 0.38 -2.26 -6.70
N HIS A 378 0.93 -2.47 -5.50
CA HIS A 378 0.57 -3.59 -4.62
C HIS A 378 -0.92 -3.64 -4.21
N ASP A 379 -1.65 -2.54 -4.35
CA ASP A 379 -3.08 -2.44 -4.02
C ASP A 379 -4.00 -2.65 -5.22
N GLY A 380 -3.49 -2.56 -6.43
CA GLY A 380 -4.27 -2.65 -7.66
C GLY A 380 -4.35 -1.33 -8.42
N ILE A 381 -5.44 -1.12 -9.14
CA ILE A 381 -5.66 0.01 -10.05
C ILE A 381 -6.75 0.91 -9.44
N PRO A 382 -6.43 2.16 -9.02
CA PRO A 382 -7.43 3.11 -8.52
C PRO A 382 -8.26 3.66 -9.70
N LEU A 383 -9.59 3.58 -9.60
CA LEU A 383 -10.49 4.09 -10.64
C LEU A 383 -11.50 5.11 -10.10
N LEU A 384 -11.90 5.00 -8.83
CA LEU A 384 -12.86 5.95 -8.23
C LEU A 384 -12.28 7.33 -7.98
N ASP A 385 -10.97 7.43 -7.84
CA ASP A 385 -10.26 8.71 -7.72
C ASP A 385 -10.52 9.62 -8.95
N LEU A 386 -10.90 9.04 -10.11
CA LEU A 386 -11.24 9.76 -11.34
C LEU A 386 -12.54 10.59 -11.28
N LYS A 387 -13.34 10.42 -10.22
CA LYS A 387 -14.61 11.14 -10.09
C LYS A 387 -14.38 12.65 -10.13
N GLY A 388 -15.13 13.32 -11.02
CA GLY A 388 -14.98 14.74 -11.30
C GLY A 388 -13.93 15.08 -12.37
N LEU A 389 -13.08 14.12 -12.78
CA LEU A 389 -12.15 14.28 -13.91
C LEU A 389 -12.74 13.69 -15.20
N ILE A 390 -13.41 12.54 -15.08
CA ILE A 390 -14.25 11.94 -16.13
C ILE A 390 -15.64 11.62 -15.59
N GLY A 391 -16.60 11.31 -16.46
CA GLY A 391 -17.98 11.03 -16.09
C GLY A 391 -18.13 9.70 -15.35
N GLU A 392 -19.10 9.59 -14.42
CA GLU A 392 -19.33 8.37 -13.62
C GLU A 392 -19.62 7.13 -14.51
N ALA A 393 -20.43 7.28 -15.55
CA ALA A 393 -20.70 6.19 -16.50
C ALA A 393 -19.43 5.72 -17.24
N GLN A 394 -18.46 6.60 -17.44
CA GLN A 394 -17.17 6.26 -18.03
C GLN A 394 -16.29 5.50 -17.03
N ILE A 395 -16.32 5.89 -15.75
CA ILE A 395 -15.63 5.14 -14.66
C ILE A 395 -16.20 3.72 -14.55
N GLU A 396 -17.54 3.57 -14.55
CA GLU A 396 -18.20 2.26 -14.52
C GLU A 396 -17.76 1.38 -15.69
N LYS A 397 -17.73 1.95 -16.90
CA LYS A 397 -17.24 1.23 -18.08
C LYS A 397 -15.79 0.79 -17.97
N LEU A 398 -14.91 1.60 -17.36
CA LEU A 398 -13.52 1.21 -17.12
C LEU A 398 -13.42 0.05 -16.11
N ILE A 399 -14.24 0.07 -15.07
CA ILE A 399 -14.32 -1.04 -14.11
C ILE A 399 -14.75 -2.32 -14.83
N ASP A 400 -15.81 -2.25 -15.65
CA ASP A 400 -16.32 -3.39 -16.40
C ASP A 400 -15.24 -3.97 -17.33
N ILE A 401 -14.51 -3.13 -18.07
CA ILE A 401 -13.41 -3.55 -18.96
C ILE A 401 -12.34 -4.32 -18.18
N VAL A 402 -11.90 -3.82 -17.02
CA VAL A 402 -10.86 -4.49 -16.22
C VAL A 402 -11.39 -5.80 -15.63
N VAL A 403 -12.66 -5.84 -15.21
CA VAL A 403 -13.32 -7.04 -14.69
C VAL A 403 -13.50 -8.09 -15.80
N GLU A 404 -13.93 -7.71 -16.99
CA GLU A 404 -14.04 -8.60 -18.17
C GLU A 404 -12.68 -9.22 -18.54
N ARG A 405 -11.59 -8.49 -18.29
CA ARG A 405 -10.21 -8.98 -18.44
C ARG A 405 -9.68 -9.73 -17.21
N GLY A 406 -10.58 -10.11 -16.30
CA GLY A 406 -10.28 -10.99 -15.16
C GLY A 406 -9.86 -10.29 -13.88
N GLY A 407 -10.00 -8.97 -13.79
CA GLY A 407 -9.79 -8.24 -12.54
C GLY A 407 -10.87 -8.51 -11.50
N TYR A 408 -10.53 -8.35 -10.23
CA TYR A 408 -11.47 -8.47 -9.11
C TYR A 408 -11.81 -7.12 -8.51
N VAL A 409 -13.10 -6.90 -8.27
CA VAL A 409 -13.61 -5.73 -7.54
C VAL A 409 -13.89 -6.11 -6.10
N LYS A 410 -13.31 -5.40 -5.14
CA LYS A 410 -13.63 -5.56 -3.74
C LYS A 410 -14.83 -4.69 -3.37
N ASN A 411 -15.99 -5.32 -3.13
CA ASN A 411 -17.14 -4.67 -2.54
C ASN A 411 -16.86 -4.34 -1.06
N LEU A 412 -16.72 -3.06 -0.71
CA LEU A 412 -16.77 -2.62 0.67
C LEU A 412 -18.25 -2.62 1.13
N HIS A 413 -18.61 -3.61 1.99
CA HIS A 413 -19.89 -3.69 2.72
C HIS A 413 -21.18 -3.88 1.91
N GLY A 414 -21.15 -4.53 0.75
CA GLY A 414 -22.37 -4.79 -0.03
C GLY A 414 -23.06 -3.55 -0.58
N GLN A 415 -22.49 -2.37 -0.43
CA GLN A 415 -22.93 -1.15 -1.08
C GLN A 415 -22.35 -1.13 -2.50
N LYS A 416 -23.21 -1.17 -3.49
CA LYS A 416 -22.86 -1.29 -4.92
C LYS A 416 -21.98 -0.16 -5.49
N ASN A 417 -21.65 0.89 -4.72
CA ASN A 417 -21.02 2.11 -5.24
C ASN A 417 -19.76 2.57 -4.49
N LEU A 418 -19.07 1.68 -3.76
CA LEU A 418 -17.82 2.01 -3.08
C LEU A 418 -16.70 1.06 -3.52
N TYR A 419 -16.41 1.05 -4.82
CA TYR A 419 -15.26 0.36 -5.40
C TYR A 419 -14.03 1.27 -5.29
N TYR A 420 -13.19 0.97 -4.34
CA TYR A 420 -11.99 1.76 -4.10
C TYR A 420 -10.90 1.49 -5.14
N GLN A 421 -10.73 0.22 -5.53
CA GLN A 421 -9.71 -0.23 -6.46
C GLN A 421 -10.15 -1.52 -7.16
N VAL A 422 -9.64 -1.73 -8.38
CA VAL A 422 -9.75 -3.01 -9.07
C VAL A 422 -8.43 -3.76 -8.92
N ASN A 423 -8.49 -4.99 -8.42
CA ASN A 423 -7.33 -5.83 -8.25
C ASN A 423 -7.04 -6.59 -9.56
N ALA A 424 -5.98 -6.23 -10.22
CA ALA A 424 -5.44 -6.83 -11.43
C ALA A 424 -3.99 -6.38 -11.61
N THR A 425 -3.20 -7.13 -12.40
CA THR A 425 -1.96 -6.58 -12.95
C THR A 425 -2.32 -5.56 -14.03
N TYR A 426 -1.49 -4.54 -14.22
CA TYR A 426 -1.77 -3.54 -15.26
C TYR A 426 -1.67 -4.13 -16.66
N TYR A 427 -0.76 -5.09 -16.85
CA TYR A 427 -0.62 -5.84 -18.09
C TYR A 427 -1.92 -6.60 -18.45
N SER A 428 -2.51 -7.36 -17.49
CA SER A 428 -3.80 -8.02 -17.72
C SER A 428 -4.96 -7.04 -17.89
N ALA A 429 -4.95 -5.92 -17.18
CA ALA A 429 -5.96 -4.87 -17.33
C ALA A 429 -5.96 -4.25 -18.74
N LEU A 430 -4.83 -4.26 -19.44
CA LEU A 430 -4.70 -3.85 -20.85
C LEU A 430 -4.97 -5.00 -21.84
N GLY A 431 -5.38 -6.19 -21.38
CA GLY A 431 -5.69 -7.36 -22.22
C GLY A 431 -4.47 -8.15 -22.64
N GLU A 432 -3.35 -8.03 -21.91
CA GLU A 432 -2.06 -8.69 -22.18
C GLU A 432 -1.52 -8.37 -23.58
N ASP A 433 -1.79 -7.15 -24.04
CA ASP A 433 -1.32 -6.63 -25.32
C ASP A 433 -0.02 -5.85 -25.13
N ASP A 434 1.10 -6.39 -25.64
CA ASP A 434 2.44 -5.79 -25.52
C ASP A 434 2.49 -4.36 -26.08
N ARG A 435 1.80 -4.08 -27.19
CA ARG A 435 1.78 -2.74 -27.83
C ARG A 435 1.08 -1.72 -26.95
N LYS A 436 -0.10 -2.08 -26.42
CA LYS A 436 -0.83 -1.24 -25.46
C LYS A 436 0.02 -0.99 -24.22
N PHE A 437 0.65 -2.03 -23.69
CA PHE A 437 1.41 -1.94 -22.47
C PHE A 437 2.68 -1.10 -22.61
N LEU A 438 3.42 -1.25 -23.72
CA LEU A 438 4.59 -0.43 -24.05
C LEU A 438 4.21 1.03 -24.25
N LEU A 439 3.10 1.30 -24.94
CA LEU A 439 2.58 2.65 -25.12
C LEU A 439 2.19 3.26 -23.76
N ALA A 440 1.51 2.50 -22.89
CA ALA A 440 1.17 2.94 -21.55
C ALA A 440 2.41 3.30 -20.73
N ARG A 441 3.47 2.47 -20.81
CA ARG A 441 4.74 2.74 -20.15
C ARG A 441 5.42 3.99 -20.72
N ALA A 442 5.45 4.14 -22.04
CA ALA A 442 6.02 5.33 -22.68
C ALA A 442 5.32 6.62 -22.18
N VAL A 443 3.98 6.62 -22.16
CA VAL A 443 3.20 7.75 -21.65
C VAL A 443 3.49 8.00 -20.17
N GLN A 444 3.47 6.97 -19.32
CA GLN A 444 3.81 7.11 -17.89
C GLN A 444 5.17 7.81 -17.69
N LEU A 445 6.19 7.41 -18.46
CA LEU A 445 7.54 7.97 -18.35
C LEU A 445 7.63 9.42 -18.82
N PHE A 446 6.71 9.87 -19.66
CA PHE A 446 6.63 11.25 -20.15
C PHE A 446 5.62 12.12 -19.41
N MET A 447 4.76 11.55 -18.57
CA MET A 447 3.91 12.32 -17.67
C MET A 447 4.74 13.07 -16.62
N PRO A 448 4.28 14.22 -16.11
CA PRO A 448 4.92 14.91 -14.98
C PRO A 448 5.05 13.98 -13.76
N GLY A 449 6.18 14.11 -13.06
CA GLY A 449 6.40 13.39 -11.83
C GLY A 449 7.53 12.37 -11.86
N LYS A 450 7.62 11.59 -10.79
CA LYS A 450 8.56 10.49 -10.59
C LYS A 450 7.86 9.18 -10.88
N PRO A 451 8.22 8.45 -11.98
CA PRO A 451 7.57 7.20 -12.33
C PRO A 451 7.86 6.10 -11.31
N GLN A 452 6.84 5.54 -10.69
CA GLN A 452 6.92 4.34 -9.86
C GLN A 452 6.46 3.13 -10.67
N VAL A 453 7.29 2.11 -10.74
CA VAL A 453 7.08 0.91 -11.54
C VAL A 453 6.94 -0.29 -10.63
N TRP A 454 5.76 -0.90 -10.63
CA TRP A 454 5.50 -2.14 -9.93
C TRP A 454 6.32 -3.27 -10.56
N TYR A 455 7.00 -4.09 -9.75
CA TYR A 455 7.89 -5.14 -10.25
C TYR A 455 7.19 -6.10 -11.20
N LEU A 456 5.92 -6.42 -10.91
CA LEU A 456 5.13 -7.33 -11.73
C LEU A 456 4.80 -6.71 -13.10
N ASP A 457 4.53 -5.40 -13.12
CA ASP A 457 4.35 -4.65 -14.38
C ASP A 457 5.68 -4.53 -15.15
N LEU A 458 6.83 -4.36 -14.47
CA LEU A 458 8.14 -4.37 -15.13
C LEU A 458 8.35 -5.67 -15.91
N LEU A 459 7.98 -6.79 -15.31
CA LEU A 459 8.16 -8.13 -15.88
C LEU A 459 6.97 -8.60 -16.73
N ALA A 460 6.03 -7.71 -17.09
CA ALA A 460 4.81 -8.01 -17.84
C ALA A 460 4.06 -9.23 -17.27
N GLY A 461 3.87 -9.25 -15.96
CA GLY A 461 3.23 -10.36 -15.27
C GLY A 461 1.70 -10.32 -15.40
N SER A 462 1.10 -11.49 -15.63
CA SER A 462 -0.35 -11.67 -15.72
C SER A 462 -1.00 -11.89 -14.36
N ASN A 463 -2.33 -11.81 -14.31
CA ASN A 463 -3.16 -12.10 -13.15
C ASN A 463 -2.93 -13.52 -12.60
N ASN A 464 -2.74 -13.66 -11.28
CA ASN A 464 -2.48 -14.94 -10.62
C ASN A 464 -3.70 -15.44 -9.83
N TYR A 465 -4.57 -16.20 -10.49
CA TYR A 465 -5.79 -16.75 -9.88
C TYR A 465 -5.50 -17.85 -8.85
N GLU A 466 -4.41 -18.60 -9.01
CA GLU A 466 -4.04 -19.65 -8.07
C GLU A 466 -3.56 -19.05 -6.73
N ALA A 467 -2.89 -17.89 -6.76
CA ALA A 467 -2.52 -17.16 -5.55
C ALA A 467 -3.78 -16.71 -4.78
N VAL A 468 -4.80 -16.21 -5.50
CA VAL A 468 -6.07 -15.80 -4.89
C VAL A 468 -6.78 -16.98 -4.23
N LYS A 469 -6.86 -18.13 -4.91
CA LYS A 469 -7.46 -19.37 -4.35
C LYS A 469 -6.74 -19.81 -3.08
N ARG A 470 -5.40 -19.78 -3.07
CA ARG A 470 -4.60 -20.16 -1.90
C ARG A 470 -4.79 -19.22 -0.72
N ALA A 471 -4.94 -17.93 -0.99
CA ALA A 471 -5.14 -16.91 0.04
C ALA A 471 -6.55 -16.94 0.66
N GLY A 472 -7.53 -17.50 -0.04
CA GLY A 472 -8.90 -17.66 0.46
C GLY A 472 -9.68 -16.34 0.57
N ALA A 473 -10.59 -16.28 1.51
CA ALA A 473 -11.46 -15.11 1.70
C ALA A 473 -10.65 -13.84 2.01
N GLY A 474 -10.85 -12.79 1.22
CA GLY A 474 -10.12 -11.52 1.35
C GLY A 474 -8.79 -11.43 0.59
N GLY A 475 -8.34 -12.51 -0.05
CA GLY A 475 -7.07 -12.60 -0.77
C GLY A 475 -7.06 -12.00 -2.19
N HIS A 476 -8.02 -11.16 -2.56
CA HIS A 476 -8.14 -10.62 -3.93
C HIS A 476 -6.89 -9.88 -4.42
N LYS A 477 -6.15 -9.23 -3.52
CA LYS A 477 -4.92 -8.52 -3.86
C LYS A 477 -3.80 -9.46 -4.34
N GLU A 478 -3.84 -10.75 -3.96
CA GLU A 478 -2.83 -11.72 -4.36
C GLU A 478 -2.81 -12.00 -5.88
N ILE A 479 -3.87 -11.63 -6.60
CA ILE A 479 -3.91 -11.67 -8.07
C ILE A 479 -2.76 -10.87 -8.71
N ASN A 480 -2.31 -9.82 -8.02
CA ASN A 480 -1.31 -8.86 -8.48
C ASN A 480 -0.02 -8.90 -7.63
N ARG A 481 0.28 -10.04 -6.99
CA ARG A 481 1.41 -10.17 -6.04
C ARG A 481 2.18 -11.47 -6.23
N THR A 482 2.33 -11.94 -7.48
CA THR A 482 3.11 -13.13 -7.81
C THR A 482 4.58 -12.91 -7.46
N ASN A 483 5.16 -13.79 -6.66
CA ASN A 483 6.60 -13.83 -6.46
C ASN A 483 7.26 -14.63 -7.58
N PHE A 484 8.42 -14.19 -8.06
CA PHE A 484 9.26 -14.89 -9.02
C PHE A 484 10.50 -15.42 -8.33
N THR A 485 11.04 -16.55 -8.79
CA THR A 485 12.43 -16.88 -8.51
C THR A 485 13.34 -15.90 -9.27
N LEU A 486 14.63 -15.87 -8.92
CA LEU A 486 15.57 -15.02 -9.65
C LEU A 486 15.71 -15.49 -11.10
N GLU A 487 15.74 -16.80 -11.33
CA GLU A 487 15.81 -17.40 -12.67
C GLU A 487 14.60 -17.02 -13.52
N GLU A 488 13.37 -17.15 -12.98
CA GLU A 488 12.15 -16.74 -13.69
C GLU A 488 12.16 -15.25 -14.04
N ALA A 489 12.66 -14.40 -13.13
CA ALA A 489 12.78 -12.97 -13.39
C ALA A 489 13.84 -12.68 -14.49
N GLU A 490 14.97 -13.38 -14.48
CA GLU A 490 16.01 -13.27 -15.51
C GLU A 490 15.52 -13.77 -16.87
N GLU A 491 14.78 -14.88 -16.93
CA GLU A 491 14.12 -15.35 -18.17
C GLU A 491 13.17 -14.31 -18.75
N LYS A 492 12.43 -13.60 -17.89
CA LYS A 492 11.55 -12.50 -18.33
C LYS A 492 12.30 -11.34 -18.96
N LEU A 493 13.56 -11.09 -18.58
CA LEU A 493 14.39 -10.06 -19.21
C LEU A 493 14.66 -10.35 -20.70
N GLU A 494 14.54 -11.61 -21.13
CA GLU A 494 14.72 -11.99 -22.53
C GLU A 494 13.53 -11.58 -23.43
N SER A 495 12.37 -11.24 -22.87
CA SER A 495 11.19 -10.85 -23.66
C SER A 495 11.31 -9.43 -24.21
N ASP A 496 10.83 -9.21 -25.43
CA ASP A 496 10.91 -7.91 -26.11
C ASP A 496 10.17 -6.80 -25.36
N VAL A 497 9.04 -7.13 -24.73
CA VAL A 497 8.25 -6.16 -23.96
C VAL A 497 9.02 -5.67 -22.72
N VAL A 498 9.77 -6.54 -22.04
CA VAL A 498 10.58 -6.17 -20.87
C VAL A 498 11.82 -5.40 -21.31
N ARG A 499 12.51 -5.84 -22.36
CA ARG A 499 13.70 -5.13 -22.91
C ARG A 499 13.34 -3.71 -23.31
N LYS A 500 12.27 -3.51 -24.08
CA LYS A 500 11.82 -2.16 -24.48
C LYS A 500 11.46 -1.29 -23.29
N GLN A 501 10.80 -1.85 -22.26
CA GLN A 501 10.55 -1.11 -21.01
C GLN A 501 11.87 -0.66 -20.36
N LEU A 502 12.86 -1.55 -20.25
CA LEU A 502 14.15 -1.23 -19.64
C LEU A 502 14.91 -0.17 -20.42
N GLU A 503 14.87 -0.19 -21.75
CA GLU A 503 15.45 0.87 -22.60
C GLU A 503 14.79 2.23 -22.31
N MET A 504 13.46 2.28 -22.26
CA MET A 504 12.71 3.50 -21.92
C MET A 504 13.03 4.00 -20.50
N LEU A 505 13.12 3.08 -19.53
CA LEU A 505 13.45 3.41 -18.14
C LEU A 505 14.88 3.96 -18.01
N LYS A 506 15.86 3.35 -18.67
CA LYS A 506 17.25 3.84 -18.70
C LYS A 506 17.33 5.22 -19.35
N PHE A 507 16.60 5.43 -20.45
CA PHE A 507 16.50 6.74 -21.09
C PHE A 507 15.90 7.77 -20.12
N ARG A 508 14.75 7.48 -19.50
CA ARG A 508 14.09 8.36 -18.54
C ARG A 508 14.96 8.68 -17.33
N ASN A 509 15.75 7.71 -16.87
CA ASN A 509 16.65 7.87 -15.72
C ASN A 509 17.90 8.71 -16.04
N GLY A 510 18.47 8.52 -17.21
CA GLY A 510 19.79 9.10 -17.55
C GLY A 510 19.74 10.36 -18.42
N PHE A 511 18.64 10.62 -19.12
CA PHE A 511 18.59 11.69 -20.12
C PHE A 511 18.35 13.07 -19.49
N PRO A 512 19.19 14.09 -19.79
CA PRO A 512 19.18 15.38 -19.06
C PRO A 512 17.95 16.26 -19.26
N ALA A 513 17.09 15.97 -20.24
CA ALA A 513 15.88 16.75 -20.52
C ALA A 513 14.80 16.61 -19.42
N PHE A 514 14.87 15.55 -18.59
CA PHE A 514 13.91 15.33 -17.50
C PHE A 514 14.37 15.96 -16.18
N GLY A 515 13.41 16.35 -15.33
CA GLY A 515 13.64 16.93 -14.01
C GLY A 515 12.38 17.62 -13.49
N PHE A 516 12.25 17.83 -12.19
CA PHE A 516 11.13 18.64 -11.63
C PHE A 516 11.22 20.11 -12.01
N ASP A 517 12.39 20.57 -12.42
CA ASP A 517 12.67 21.93 -12.92
C ASP A 517 12.66 22.02 -14.46
N ALA A 518 12.30 20.93 -15.15
CA ALA A 518 12.20 20.88 -16.60
C ALA A 518 10.90 21.50 -17.11
N GLU A 519 10.94 22.07 -18.31
CA GLU A 519 9.76 22.54 -19.04
C GLU A 519 9.11 21.37 -19.79
N LEU A 520 7.79 21.26 -19.69
CA LEU A 520 6.98 20.29 -20.44
C LEU A 520 5.99 21.01 -21.33
N GLU A 521 6.07 20.72 -22.62
CA GLU A 521 5.06 21.09 -23.60
C GLU A 521 4.24 19.85 -23.99
N THR A 522 2.93 20.00 -24.10
CA THR A 522 2.03 18.94 -24.56
C THR A 522 1.12 19.43 -25.65
N GLU A 523 1.01 18.65 -26.73
CA GLU A 523 0.13 18.90 -27.84
C GLU A 523 -0.62 17.61 -28.21
N GLY A 524 -1.77 17.71 -28.83
CA GLY A 524 -2.49 16.54 -29.35
C GLY A 524 -3.94 16.82 -29.67
N LYS A 525 -4.50 15.95 -30.48
CA LYS A 525 -5.92 15.97 -30.88
C LYS A 525 -6.37 14.56 -31.22
N GLY A 526 -7.48 14.12 -30.62
CA GLY A 526 -7.98 12.76 -30.79
C GLY A 526 -6.97 11.72 -30.33
N PRO A 527 -6.56 10.77 -31.19
CA PRO A 527 -5.60 9.73 -30.81
C PRO A 527 -4.15 10.22 -30.74
N GLU A 528 -3.82 11.31 -31.40
CA GLU A 528 -2.44 11.81 -31.48
C GLU A 528 -2.07 12.59 -30.22
N ILE A 529 -1.00 12.20 -29.55
CA ILE A 529 -0.45 12.88 -28.38
C ILE A 529 1.05 13.12 -28.55
N LEU A 530 1.49 14.24 -27.99
CA LEU A 530 2.87 14.70 -28.03
C LEU A 530 3.27 15.29 -26.69
N PHE A 531 4.40 14.82 -26.15
CA PHE A 531 5.07 15.34 -24.98
C PHE A 531 6.48 15.77 -25.35
N ARG A 532 6.90 16.97 -24.92
CA ARG A 532 8.24 17.52 -25.11
C ARG A 532 8.81 18.02 -23.79
N TRP A 533 9.80 17.34 -23.28
CA TRP A 533 10.58 17.77 -22.14
C TRP A 533 11.81 18.53 -22.54
N LYS A 534 12.02 19.74 -21.98
CA LYS A 534 13.16 20.60 -22.27
C LYS A 534 13.88 20.96 -20.98
N ARG A 535 15.17 20.69 -20.92
CA ARG A 535 16.02 21.04 -19.79
C ARG A 535 17.47 21.06 -20.22
N ARG A 536 18.26 22.01 -19.73
CA ARG A 536 19.71 22.11 -19.97
C ARG A 536 20.09 22.03 -21.45
N GLY A 537 19.28 22.57 -22.33
CA GLY A 537 19.49 22.53 -23.80
C GLY A 537 19.20 21.17 -24.47
N CYS A 538 18.81 20.15 -23.71
CA CYS A 538 18.39 18.86 -24.26
C CYS A 538 16.87 18.82 -24.42
N LEU A 539 16.40 18.00 -25.39
CA LEU A 539 15.00 17.77 -25.69
C LEU A 539 14.70 16.26 -25.67
N ALA A 540 13.67 15.84 -24.94
CA ALA A 540 13.11 14.50 -25.05
C ALA A 540 11.66 14.60 -25.55
N GLU A 541 11.33 13.85 -26.59
CA GLU A 541 10.04 13.89 -27.26
C GLU A 541 9.40 12.50 -27.29
N LEU A 542 8.12 12.41 -26.94
CA LEU A 542 7.25 11.27 -27.20
C LEU A 542 6.16 11.71 -28.17
N LYS A 543 6.10 11.05 -29.32
CA LYS A 543 4.96 11.08 -30.25
C LYS A 543 4.23 9.76 -30.18
N ALA A 544 2.91 9.77 -30.06
CA ALA A 544 2.15 8.54 -30.03
C ALA A 544 0.77 8.68 -30.67
N ASP A 545 0.28 7.58 -31.22
CA ASP A 545 -1.09 7.40 -31.68
C ASP A 545 -1.77 6.32 -30.82
N LEU A 546 -2.72 6.74 -30.00
CA LEU A 546 -3.43 5.88 -29.03
C LEU A 546 -4.33 4.83 -29.73
N ARG A 547 -4.74 5.07 -30.96
CA ARG A 547 -5.63 4.16 -31.74
C ARG A 547 -4.82 3.13 -32.54
N GLN A 548 -3.71 3.56 -33.13
CA GLN A 548 -2.82 2.67 -33.87
C GLN A 548 -1.88 1.89 -32.92
N LEU A 549 -1.80 2.31 -31.66
CA LEU A 549 -0.89 1.77 -30.63
C LEU A 549 0.58 1.88 -31.08
N GLU A 550 0.93 3.02 -31.64
CA GLU A 550 2.26 3.32 -32.15
C GLU A 550 2.86 4.50 -31.38
N PHE A 551 4.15 4.46 -31.13
CA PHE A 551 4.86 5.56 -30.52
C PHE A 551 6.31 5.67 -31.00
N THR A 552 6.86 6.86 -30.87
CA THR A 552 8.28 7.13 -31.06
C THR A 552 8.79 8.01 -29.92
N ILE A 553 9.84 7.57 -29.25
CA ILE A 553 10.61 8.36 -28.29
C ILE A 553 11.88 8.83 -28.99
N SER A 554 12.17 10.13 -28.91
CA SER A 554 13.41 10.72 -29.43
C SER A 554 14.08 11.58 -28.37
N GLY A 555 15.38 11.49 -28.25
CA GLY A 555 16.21 12.33 -27.39
C GLY A 555 17.23 13.12 -28.21
N PHE A 556 17.28 14.44 -28.02
CA PHE A 556 18.22 15.32 -28.71
C PHE A 556 19.17 15.98 -27.69
N ASP A 557 20.46 15.96 -28.00
CA ASP A 557 21.50 16.56 -27.17
C ASP A 557 21.47 18.11 -27.24
N GLN A 558 22.33 18.77 -26.49
CA GLN A 558 22.44 20.23 -26.46
C GLN A 558 22.79 20.87 -27.83
N LYS A 559 23.27 20.08 -28.78
CA LYS A 559 23.60 20.54 -30.13
C LYS A 559 22.49 20.25 -31.14
N GLY A 560 21.41 19.62 -30.66
CA GLY A 560 20.27 19.20 -31.50
C GLY A 560 20.51 17.88 -32.26
N ASN A 561 21.57 17.14 -31.93
CA ASN A 561 21.80 15.84 -32.56
C ASN A 561 20.93 14.78 -31.90
N LEU A 562 20.41 13.84 -32.70
CA LEU A 562 19.68 12.68 -32.20
C LEU A 562 20.63 11.79 -31.37
N ALA A 563 20.36 11.68 -30.06
CA ALA A 563 21.13 10.90 -29.10
C ALA A 563 20.44 9.59 -28.69
N PHE A 564 19.12 9.52 -28.85
CA PHE A 564 18.30 8.35 -28.53
C PHE A 564 17.08 8.28 -29.45
N GLN A 565 16.71 7.08 -29.87
CA GLN A 565 15.46 6.81 -30.58
C GLN A 565 14.97 5.39 -30.27
N LEU A 566 13.65 5.27 -30.00
CA LEU A 566 12.94 4.01 -29.80
C LEU A 566 11.54 4.11 -30.40
N SER A 567 11.06 3.02 -31.03
CA SER A 567 9.72 2.92 -31.60
C SER A 567 9.13 1.51 -31.43
#